data_0c0a95d46bee1bbf2b7f9ce6c63479d6
#
_entry.id   0c0a95d46bee1bbf2b7f9ce6c63479d6
#
_cell.length_a   1.000
_cell.length_b   1.000
_cell.length_c   1.000
_cell.angle_alpha   90.00
_cell.angle_beta   90.00
_cell.angle_gamma   90.00
#
_symmetry.space_group_name_H-M   'P 1'
#
loop_
_entity.id
_entity.type
_entity.pdbx_description
1 polymer ?
#
loop_
_entity_poly.entity_id
_entity_poly.type
_entity_poly.pdbx_seq_one_letter_code
_entity_poly.pdbx_strand_id
1 'polypeptide(L)'
;MPYLFTSESVSEGHPDKVADQISDALIDHFLAQDPQSKVACETLVTTGQVVLAGEVKSEAYLDVQDIAREVVRKIGYTKAEYMFEANSCGIFSAIHEQSADINQGVEKKDPWKQGAGDQGMMFGYACRETDNFMPLPLELAHLLLQELAAIRRENKHIKYLRPDAKSQVTIEYNDLNQPVRIDTIVISTQHDDFATEKKMQEQITKDVKNILIPRVLKKLPKRVQALFNNKIKYHVNPTGKFVIGGPHGDTGLTGRKIIVDTYGGKGAHGGGAFSGKDPSKVDRSAAYATRHIAKNLVAAGVCDEVLVQVAYAIGVAEPVGLYVNTYGTAKVNQNDGQIAAAVGKLVDMRPYAIEQRFKLRTPIYSETAAYGHMGRETKEVVKVFNKGKKNEKKIKVKLFPWEELSFVDAFKKAFQLNGKSKVASVAKNGQAKKTAAKPAAKKKVNNGKKTVVSA
;
A
#
# COMPACT_ATOMS: atom_id res chain seq x y z
N MET A 1 23.04 -12.79 -9.91
CA MET A 1 22.46 -12.69 -11.28
C MET A 1 21.31 -11.67 -11.23
N PRO A 2 21.15 -10.85 -12.26
CA PRO A 2 20.01 -9.92 -12.35
C PRO A 2 18.69 -10.68 -12.24
N TYR A 3 17.68 -10.08 -11.64
CA TYR A 3 16.36 -10.68 -11.49
C TYR A 3 15.25 -9.67 -11.84
N LEU A 4 14.07 -10.17 -12.17
CA LEU A 4 12.88 -9.37 -12.42
C LEU A 4 11.96 -9.39 -11.21
N PHE A 5 11.46 -8.22 -10.83
CA PHE A 5 10.42 -8.07 -9.80
C PHE A 5 9.26 -7.25 -10.33
N THR A 6 8.06 -7.66 -10.00
CA THR A 6 6.81 -7.07 -10.52
C THR A 6 5.91 -6.64 -9.38
N SER A 7 5.33 -5.45 -9.51
CA SER A 7 4.20 -5.00 -8.69
C SER A 7 3.06 -4.53 -9.58
N GLU A 8 1.86 -4.53 -9.02
CA GLU A 8 0.65 -4.09 -9.70
C GLU A 8 -0.11 -3.03 -8.89
N SER A 9 -0.99 -2.32 -9.56
CA SER A 9 -1.96 -1.41 -8.95
C SER A 9 -3.28 -1.48 -9.68
N VAL A 10 -4.34 -1.02 -9.02
CA VAL A 10 -5.67 -0.86 -9.59
C VAL A 10 -6.18 0.56 -9.38
N SER A 11 -7.01 1.04 -10.31
CA SER A 11 -7.57 2.39 -10.24
C SER A 11 -8.63 2.52 -9.15
N GLU A 12 -8.98 3.76 -8.83
CA GLU A 12 -10.11 4.08 -7.96
C GLU A 12 -11.46 3.51 -8.43
N GLY A 13 -11.60 3.21 -9.73
CA GLY A 13 -12.78 2.61 -10.33
C GLY A 13 -12.78 1.08 -10.34
N HIS A 14 -11.69 0.43 -9.93
CA HIS A 14 -11.69 -1.02 -9.76
C HIS A 14 -12.72 -1.46 -8.70
N PRO A 15 -13.50 -2.53 -8.92
CA PRO A 15 -14.58 -2.93 -8.01
C PRO A 15 -14.17 -3.00 -6.54
N ASP A 16 -13.06 -3.66 -6.22
CA ASP A 16 -12.58 -3.74 -4.83
C ASP A 16 -12.21 -2.36 -4.26
N LYS A 17 -11.66 -1.45 -5.07
CA LYS A 17 -11.34 -0.08 -4.61
C LYS A 17 -12.57 0.82 -4.53
N VAL A 18 -13.61 0.56 -5.28
CA VAL A 18 -14.92 1.18 -5.07
C VAL A 18 -15.47 0.80 -3.70
N ALA A 19 -15.41 -0.50 -3.36
CA ALA A 19 -15.83 -1.01 -2.05
C ALA A 19 -15.02 -0.39 -0.91
N ASP A 20 -13.69 -0.35 -1.01
CA ASP A 20 -12.81 0.26 -0.01
C ASP A 20 -13.12 1.75 0.19
N GLN A 21 -13.34 2.50 -0.89
CA GLN A 21 -13.64 3.94 -0.82
C GLN A 21 -15.00 4.20 -0.16
N ILE A 22 -16.01 3.37 -0.39
CA ILE A 22 -17.31 3.48 0.28
C ILE A 22 -17.14 3.20 1.79
N SER A 23 -16.47 2.11 2.15
CA SER A 23 -16.21 1.73 3.54
C SER A 23 -15.45 2.83 4.30
N ASP A 24 -14.40 3.40 3.71
CA ASP A 24 -13.61 4.46 4.35
C ASP A 24 -14.33 5.82 4.39
N ALA A 25 -15.21 6.09 3.44
CA ALA A 25 -16.09 7.26 3.52
C ALA A 25 -17.05 7.16 4.70
N LEU A 26 -17.60 5.98 4.98
CA LEU A 26 -18.45 5.75 6.16
C LEU A 26 -17.65 5.99 7.45
N ILE A 27 -16.40 5.46 7.56
CA ILE A 27 -15.52 5.75 8.71
C ILE A 27 -15.35 7.25 8.92
N ASP A 28 -15.03 7.99 7.86
CA ASP A 28 -14.81 9.43 7.95
C ASP A 28 -16.06 10.18 8.42
N HIS A 29 -17.22 9.81 7.91
CA HIS A 29 -18.50 10.44 8.30
C HIS A 29 -18.88 10.13 9.74
N PHE A 30 -18.66 8.89 10.24
CA PHE A 30 -18.85 8.55 11.64
C PHE A 30 -17.91 9.35 12.55
N LEU A 31 -16.60 9.33 12.27
CA LEU A 31 -15.61 10.04 13.08
C LEU A 31 -15.77 11.56 13.04
N ALA A 32 -16.29 12.12 11.95
CA ALA A 32 -16.58 13.55 11.86
C ALA A 32 -17.71 13.98 12.82
N GLN A 33 -18.66 13.11 13.10
CA GLN A 33 -19.77 13.41 14.00
C GLN A 33 -19.49 12.96 15.42
N ASP A 34 -18.95 11.77 15.60
CA ASP A 34 -18.57 11.17 16.87
C ASP A 34 -17.16 10.57 16.77
N PRO A 35 -16.11 11.25 17.27
CA PRO A 35 -14.74 10.73 17.25
C PRO A 35 -14.54 9.42 18.03
N GLN A 36 -15.48 9.05 18.92
CA GLN A 36 -15.41 7.79 19.68
C GLN A 36 -16.07 6.61 18.97
N SER A 37 -16.61 6.82 17.77
CA SER A 37 -17.23 5.76 16.98
C SER A 37 -16.33 4.54 16.86
N LYS A 38 -16.95 3.37 17.03
CA LYS A 38 -16.36 2.07 16.70
C LYS A 38 -17.04 1.58 15.44
N VAL A 39 -16.26 1.31 14.41
CA VAL A 39 -16.79 0.99 13.09
C VAL A 39 -16.02 -0.16 12.49
N ALA A 40 -16.73 -1.17 12.05
CA ALA A 40 -16.24 -2.24 11.19
C ALA A 40 -17.28 -2.41 10.08
N CYS A 41 -17.08 -1.71 8.95
CA CYS A 41 -18.01 -1.70 7.83
C CYS A 41 -17.36 -2.24 6.57
N GLU A 42 -17.94 -3.26 6.00
CA GLU A 42 -17.53 -3.86 4.74
C GLU A 42 -18.56 -3.55 3.66
N THR A 43 -18.08 -3.45 2.43
CA THR A 43 -18.89 -3.13 1.27
C THR A 43 -18.70 -4.20 0.21
N LEU A 44 -19.81 -4.69 -0.36
CA LEU A 44 -19.83 -5.46 -1.60
C LEU A 44 -20.43 -4.59 -2.70
N VAL A 45 -19.81 -4.57 -3.88
CA VAL A 45 -20.33 -3.93 -5.08
C VAL A 45 -20.40 -4.93 -6.23
N THR A 46 -21.49 -4.92 -6.96
CA THR A 46 -21.71 -5.76 -8.15
C THR A 46 -22.64 -5.03 -9.12
N THR A 47 -23.06 -5.68 -10.21
CA THR A 47 -23.98 -5.09 -11.19
C THR A 47 -25.19 -4.45 -10.52
N GLY A 48 -25.31 -3.13 -10.63
CA GLY A 48 -26.45 -2.34 -10.14
C GLY A 48 -26.69 -2.36 -8.62
N GLN A 49 -25.74 -2.89 -7.81
CA GLN A 49 -25.96 -3.09 -6.39
C GLN A 49 -24.75 -2.72 -5.54
N VAL A 50 -25.03 -2.18 -4.35
CA VAL A 50 -24.09 -1.98 -3.23
C VAL A 50 -24.71 -2.58 -1.98
N VAL A 51 -23.97 -3.42 -1.28
CA VAL A 51 -24.35 -3.97 0.02
C VAL A 51 -23.36 -3.49 1.07
N LEU A 52 -23.85 -2.83 2.11
CA LEU A 52 -23.11 -2.36 3.27
C LEU A 52 -23.42 -3.29 4.44
N ALA A 53 -22.40 -3.87 5.04
CA ALA A 53 -22.56 -4.80 6.18
C ALA A 53 -21.54 -4.49 7.26
N GLY A 54 -21.80 -4.93 8.49
CA GLY A 54 -20.87 -4.78 9.60
C GLY A 54 -21.47 -4.19 10.86
N GLU A 55 -20.63 -3.79 11.81
CA GLU A 55 -21.03 -3.35 13.12
C GLU A 55 -20.56 -1.92 13.41
N VAL A 56 -21.45 -1.15 14.02
CA VAL A 56 -21.17 0.24 14.42
C VAL A 56 -21.65 0.49 15.84
N LYS A 57 -20.82 1.16 16.65
CA LYS A 57 -21.20 1.80 17.91
C LYS A 57 -20.87 3.27 17.80
N SER A 58 -21.88 4.13 17.71
CA SER A 58 -21.72 5.57 17.49
C SER A 58 -22.96 6.33 17.94
N GLU A 59 -22.77 7.56 18.42
CA GLU A 59 -23.85 8.53 18.64
C GLU A 59 -24.28 9.23 17.32
N ALA A 60 -23.57 9.00 16.22
CA ALA A 60 -23.84 9.61 14.93
C ALA A 60 -24.96 8.89 14.18
N TYR A 61 -25.90 9.64 13.63
CA TYR A 61 -26.85 9.16 12.63
C TYR A 61 -26.36 9.55 11.23
N LEU A 62 -26.20 8.58 10.33
CA LEU A 62 -25.76 8.79 8.95
C LEU A 62 -26.78 8.27 7.94
N ASP A 63 -26.97 9.01 6.86
CA ASP A 63 -27.55 8.47 5.63
C ASP A 63 -26.44 7.74 4.85
N VAL A 64 -26.28 6.45 5.15
CA VAL A 64 -25.22 5.62 4.56
C VAL A 64 -25.40 5.41 3.05
N GLN A 65 -26.66 5.49 2.56
CA GLN A 65 -26.97 5.37 1.15
C GLN A 65 -26.49 6.60 0.38
N ASP A 66 -26.77 7.80 0.88
CA ASP A 66 -26.31 9.05 0.27
C ASP A 66 -24.77 9.09 0.21
N ILE A 67 -24.09 8.70 1.29
CA ILE A 67 -22.63 8.65 1.34
C ILE A 67 -22.07 7.70 0.28
N ALA A 68 -22.62 6.49 0.15
CA ALA A 68 -22.19 5.53 -0.86
C ALA A 68 -22.42 6.07 -2.28
N ARG A 69 -23.57 6.69 -2.56
CA ARG A 69 -23.87 7.33 -3.85
C ARG A 69 -22.88 8.45 -4.20
N GLU A 70 -22.53 9.28 -3.22
CA GLU A 70 -21.55 10.34 -3.42
C GLU A 70 -20.17 9.79 -3.80
N VAL A 71 -19.73 8.70 -3.17
CA VAL A 71 -18.47 8.02 -3.52
C VAL A 71 -18.53 7.47 -4.94
N VAL A 72 -19.58 6.74 -5.30
CA VAL A 72 -19.77 6.18 -6.66
C VAL A 72 -19.75 7.30 -7.70
N ARG A 73 -20.43 8.42 -7.45
CA ARG A 73 -20.45 9.62 -8.32
C ARG A 73 -19.05 10.23 -8.47
N LYS A 74 -18.34 10.41 -7.35
CA LYS A 74 -16.98 10.99 -7.32
C LYS A 74 -15.97 10.14 -8.10
N ILE A 75 -16.08 8.82 -8.04
CA ILE A 75 -15.26 7.90 -8.82
C ILE A 75 -15.52 8.08 -10.33
N GLY A 76 -16.76 8.39 -10.72
CA GLY A 76 -17.14 8.63 -12.10
C GLY A 76 -18.07 7.59 -12.71
N TYR A 77 -18.69 6.75 -11.89
CA TYR A 77 -19.80 5.89 -12.31
C TYR A 77 -21.10 6.71 -12.32
N THR A 78 -21.32 7.40 -13.42
CA THR A 78 -22.40 8.39 -13.59
C THR A 78 -23.31 8.15 -14.79
N LYS A 79 -23.06 7.07 -15.54
CA LYS A 79 -23.84 6.73 -16.73
C LYS A 79 -24.52 5.38 -16.58
N ALA A 80 -25.80 5.30 -16.91
CA ALA A 80 -26.61 4.08 -16.84
C ALA A 80 -26.01 2.91 -17.67
N GLU A 81 -25.35 3.24 -18.79
CA GLU A 81 -24.69 2.25 -19.66
C GLU A 81 -23.54 1.48 -18.99
N TYR A 82 -23.05 1.96 -17.83
CA TYR A 82 -22.04 1.25 -17.04
C TYR A 82 -22.66 0.10 -16.22
N MET A 83 -24.00 0.00 -16.19
CA MET A 83 -24.77 -1.00 -15.42
C MET A 83 -24.43 -1.00 -13.92
N PHE A 84 -23.77 0.05 -13.47
CA PHE A 84 -23.45 0.43 -12.09
C PHE A 84 -23.23 1.94 -12.08
N GLU A 85 -24.14 2.68 -11.46
CA GLU A 85 -24.02 4.14 -11.43
C GLU A 85 -24.73 4.75 -10.18
N ALA A 86 -24.32 5.98 -9.84
CA ALA A 86 -24.62 6.61 -8.57
C ALA A 86 -26.14 6.80 -8.27
N ASN A 87 -26.98 7.01 -9.30
CA ASN A 87 -28.40 7.35 -9.08
C ASN A 87 -29.29 6.11 -9.08
N SER A 88 -28.96 5.07 -9.86
CA SER A 88 -29.84 3.91 -10.06
C SER A 88 -29.40 2.63 -9.31
N CYS A 89 -28.17 2.56 -8.78
CA CYS A 89 -27.77 1.42 -7.96
C CYS A 89 -28.70 1.21 -6.77
N GLY A 90 -29.14 -0.02 -6.53
CA GLY A 90 -29.74 -0.42 -5.27
C GLY A 90 -28.68 -0.40 -4.17
N ILE A 91 -28.94 0.25 -3.04
CA ILE A 91 -28.04 0.27 -1.89
C ILE A 91 -28.75 -0.36 -0.70
N PHE A 92 -28.22 -1.48 -0.23
CA PHE A 92 -28.74 -2.23 0.89
C PHE A 92 -27.82 -2.06 2.09
N SER A 93 -28.40 -1.84 3.28
CA SER A 93 -27.65 -1.75 4.52
C SER A 93 -28.06 -2.88 5.46
N ALA A 94 -27.07 -3.67 5.87
CA ALA A 94 -27.13 -4.68 6.92
C ALA A 94 -26.17 -4.31 8.06
N ILE A 95 -25.97 -3.00 8.29
CA ILE A 95 -25.17 -2.49 9.41
C ILE A 95 -26.01 -2.60 10.69
N HIS A 96 -25.44 -3.20 11.73
CA HIS A 96 -26.09 -3.36 13.03
C HIS A 96 -25.21 -2.85 14.17
N GLU A 97 -25.74 -2.85 15.39
CA GLU A 97 -25.00 -2.42 16.58
C GLU A 97 -23.92 -3.45 16.96
N GLN A 98 -22.75 -2.94 17.41
CA GLN A 98 -21.63 -3.78 17.83
C GLN A 98 -21.97 -4.63 19.06
N SER A 99 -21.59 -5.92 19.06
CA SER A 99 -21.78 -6.82 20.19
C SER A 99 -21.09 -6.30 21.47
N ALA A 100 -21.83 -6.35 22.59
CA ALA A 100 -21.33 -5.98 23.90
C ALA A 100 -20.15 -6.85 24.37
N ASP A 101 -20.10 -8.13 23.97
CA ASP A 101 -19.07 -9.08 24.39
C ASP A 101 -17.69 -8.72 23.87
N ILE A 102 -17.59 -8.27 22.63
CA ILE A 102 -16.31 -7.84 22.03
C ILE A 102 -15.78 -6.60 22.75
N ASN A 103 -16.66 -5.73 23.19
CA ASN A 103 -16.31 -4.45 23.80
C ASN A 103 -15.69 -4.60 25.21
N GLN A 104 -16.04 -5.63 25.98
CA GLN A 104 -15.55 -5.86 27.35
C GLN A 104 -14.03 -6.09 27.42
N GLY A 105 -13.44 -6.73 26.40
CA GLY A 105 -12.00 -7.01 26.34
C GLY A 105 -11.17 -5.77 25.95
N VAL A 106 -11.75 -4.83 25.20
CA VAL A 106 -11.06 -3.71 24.57
C VAL A 106 -11.17 -2.44 25.40
N GLU A 107 -12.37 -2.07 25.85
CA GLU A 107 -12.58 -0.84 26.61
C GLU A 107 -12.14 -1.01 28.09
N LYS A 108 -11.27 -0.13 28.53
CA LYS A 108 -10.80 -0.03 29.92
C LYS A 108 -11.05 1.38 30.44
N LYS A 109 -11.29 1.54 31.74
CA LYS A 109 -11.45 2.84 32.41
C LYS A 109 -10.24 3.77 32.15
N ASP A 110 -9.06 3.20 32.12
CA ASP A 110 -7.80 3.88 31.76
C ASP A 110 -7.52 3.62 30.26
N PRO A 111 -7.60 4.64 29.39
CA PRO A 111 -7.35 4.49 27.95
C PRO A 111 -5.97 3.90 27.63
N TRP A 112 -4.95 4.15 28.47
CA TRP A 112 -3.60 3.60 28.28
C TRP A 112 -3.52 2.08 28.48
N LYS A 113 -4.56 1.49 29.07
CA LYS A 113 -4.73 0.05 29.23
C LYS A 113 -5.69 -0.56 28.21
N GLN A 114 -6.13 0.24 27.23
CA GLN A 114 -6.95 -0.25 26.13
C GLN A 114 -6.21 -1.41 25.45
N GLY A 115 -6.84 -2.58 25.43
CA GLY A 115 -6.31 -3.76 24.76
C GLY A 115 -6.44 -3.67 23.25
N ALA A 116 -5.64 -4.47 22.53
CA ALA A 116 -5.83 -4.65 21.10
C ALA A 116 -7.21 -5.26 20.82
N GLY A 117 -7.89 -4.71 19.80
CA GLY A 117 -9.25 -5.16 19.42
C GLY A 117 -9.28 -6.55 18.80
N ASP A 118 -8.13 -7.09 18.41
CA ASP A 118 -7.97 -8.44 17.89
C ASP A 118 -6.52 -8.90 18.11
N GLN A 119 -6.29 -10.20 17.96
CA GLN A 119 -4.96 -10.77 17.77
C GLN A 119 -4.51 -10.49 16.34
N GLY A 120 -3.20 -10.47 16.11
CA GLY A 120 -2.67 -10.35 14.75
C GLY A 120 -1.21 -9.94 14.70
N MET A 121 -0.67 -9.96 13.50
CA MET A 121 0.66 -9.45 13.18
C MET A 121 0.55 -8.42 12.06
N MET A 122 1.20 -7.27 12.23
CA MET A 122 1.17 -6.16 11.30
C MET A 122 2.59 -5.83 10.86
N PHE A 123 2.74 -5.39 9.63
CA PHE A 123 4.05 -5.17 9.02
C PHE A 123 4.19 -3.75 8.49
N GLY A 124 5.39 -3.21 8.65
CA GLY A 124 5.85 -2.00 8.00
C GLY A 124 7.12 -2.29 7.20
N TYR A 125 7.21 -1.70 6.01
CA TYR A 125 8.37 -1.85 5.15
C TYR A 125 8.83 -0.48 4.63
N ALA A 126 10.13 -0.32 4.41
CA ALA A 126 10.70 0.82 3.73
C ALA A 126 12.02 0.45 3.03
N CYS A 127 12.28 1.08 1.90
CA CYS A 127 13.53 0.92 1.14
C CYS A 127 13.94 2.24 0.48
N ARG A 128 15.19 2.34 -0.02
CA ARG A 128 15.74 3.56 -0.66
C ARG A 128 15.50 3.64 -2.17
N GLU A 129 14.55 2.88 -2.71
CA GLU A 129 14.30 2.89 -4.16
C GLU A 129 13.66 4.20 -4.64
N THR A 130 12.80 4.80 -3.80
CA THR A 130 12.10 6.05 -4.08
C THR A 130 12.31 7.10 -2.98
N ASP A 131 11.97 8.36 -3.25
CA ASP A 131 12.15 9.46 -2.28
C ASP A 131 11.17 9.35 -1.10
N ASN A 132 10.05 8.66 -1.27
CA ASN A 132 9.08 8.35 -0.23
C ASN A 132 9.32 6.99 0.45
N PHE A 133 10.46 6.35 0.16
CA PHE A 133 10.89 5.07 0.74
C PHE A 133 9.93 3.90 0.43
N MET A 134 9.42 3.86 -0.80
CA MET A 134 8.56 2.79 -1.31
C MET A 134 9.26 1.97 -2.40
N PRO A 135 8.81 0.73 -2.65
CA PRO A 135 9.26 -0.06 -3.79
C PRO A 135 8.92 0.64 -5.12
N LEU A 136 9.90 0.80 -5.99
CA LEU A 136 9.74 1.54 -7.25
C LEU A 136 8.69 0.93 -8.20
N PRO A 137 8.57 -0.40 -8.37
CA PRO A 137 7.55 -0.94 -9.29
C PRO A 137 6.12 -0.64 -8.83
N LEU A 138 5.85 -0.63 -7.51
CA LEU A 138 4.54 -0.27 -6.97
C LEU A 138 4.27 1.24 -7.14
N GLU A 139 5.24 2.08 -6.81
CA GLU A 139 5.14 3.53 -6.98
C GLU A 139 4.81 3.90 -8.43
N LEU A 140 5.51 3.29 -9.40
CA LEU A 140 5.23 3.50 -10.81
C LEU A 140 3.85 2.97 -11.21
N ALA A 141 3.43 1.81 -10.70
CA ALA A 141 2.11 1.26 -10.99
C ALA A 141 0.99 2.20 -10.46
N HIS A 142 1.13 2.74 -9.26
CA HIS A 142 0.20 3.75 -8.73
C HIS A 142 0.18 5.02 -9.56
N LEU A 143 1.34 5.57 -9.89
CA LEU A 143 1.45 6.82 -10.63
C LEU A 143 0.84 6.72 -12.04
N LEU A 144 1.03 5.60 -12.73
CA LEU A 144 0.40 5.33 -14.02
C LEU A 144 -1.12 5.47 -13.94
N LEU A 145 -1.74 4.89 -12.93
CA LEU A 145 -3.21 4.93 -12.78
C LEU A 145 -3.73 6.26 -12.22
N GLN A 146 -2.97 6.93 -11.36
CA GLN A 146 -3.29 8.29 -10.93
C GLN A 146 -3.33 9.26 -12.11
N GLU A 147 -2.34 9.17 -13.01
CA GLU A 147 -2.31 10.01 -14.21
C GLU A 147 -3.39 9.62 -15.22
N LEU A 148 -3.68 8.34 -15.38
CA LEU A 148 -4.78 7.87 -16.22
C LEU A 148 -6.15 8.38 -15.73
N ALA A 149 -6.38 8.33 -14.40
CA ALA A 149 -7.59 8.88 -13.78
C ALA A 149 -7.66 10.41 -13.94
N ALA A 150 -6.53 11.12 -13.83
CA ALA A 150 -6.47 12.55 -14.07
C ALA A 150 -6.83 12.91 -15.52
N ILE A 151 -6.28 12.18 -16.50
CA ILE A 151 -6.60 12.34 -17.93
C ILE A 151 -8.10 12.13 -18.18
N ARG A 152 -8.68 11.07 -17.55
CA ARG A 152 -10.12 10.78 -17.63
C ARG A 152 -10.96 11.93 -17.11
N ARG A 153 -10.63 12.49 -15.95
CA ARG A 153 -11.37 13.62 -15.34
C ARG A 153 -11.21 14.92 -16.13
N GLU A 154 -10.05 15.17 -16.73
CA GLU A 154 -9.82 16.31 -17.60
C GLU A 154 -10.69 16.25 -18.87
N ASN A 155 -10.98 15.06 -19.37
CA ASN A 155 -11.81 14.77 -20.54
C ASN A 155 -11.41 15.60 -21.78
N LYS A 156 -10.11 15.86 -21.95
CA LYS A 156 -9.57 16.71 -23.06
C LYS A 156 -8.91 15.88 -24.14
N HIS A 157 -7.93 15.08 -23.77
CA HIS A 157 -7.06 14.37 -24.73
C HIS A 157 -7.57 12.96 -25.04
N ILE A 158 -8.03 12.22 -24.02
CA ILE A 158 -8.58 10.87 -24.13
C ILE A 158 -9.99 10.89 -23.54
N LYS A 159 -11.00 10.89 -24.40
CA LYS A 159 -12.41 11.06 -23.98
C LYS A 159 -13.14 9.74 -23.71
N TYR A 160 -12.60 8.64 -24.17
CA TYR A 160 -13.23 7.32 -24.11
C TYR A 160 -12.90 6.54 -22.84
N LEU A 161 -12.09 7.08 -21.90
CA LEU A 161 -11.71 6.38 -20.68
C LEU A 161 -12.89 6.22 -19.70
N ARG A 162 -13.06 5.00 -19.17
CA ARG A 162 -13.97 4.67 -18.08
C ARG A 162 -13.22 4.51 -16.78
N PRO A 163 -13.90 4.40 -15.61
CA PRO A 163 -13.24 4.45 -14.31
C PRO A 163 -12.31 3.29 -13.99
N ASP A 164 -12.59 2.08 -14.47
CA ASP A 164 -11.82 0.87 -14.12
C ASP A 164 -10.52 0.76 -14.93
N ALA A 165 -9.44 0.48 -14.24
CA ALA A 165 -8.14 0.22 -14.87
C ALA A 165 -7.21 -0.56 -13.92
N LYS A 166 -6.24 -1.25 -14.53
CA LYS A 166 -5.15 -1.95 -13.83
C LYS A 166 -3.81 -1.61 -14.47
N SER A 167 -2.76 -1.59 -13.67
CA SER A 167 -1.37 -1.45 -14.14
C SER A 167 -0.47 -2.48 -13.49
N GLN A 168 0.56 -2.88 -14.20
CA GLN A 168 1.62 -3.74 -13.68
C GLN A 168 2.95 -3.25 -14.22
N VAL A 169 3.98 -3.17 -13.36
CA VAL A 169 5.32 -2.74 -13.73
C VAL A 169 6.32 -3.80 -13.30
N THR A 170 7.13 -4.26 -14.25
CA THR A 170 8.25 -5.19 -14.02
C THR A 170 9.56 -4.45 -14.18
N ILE A 171 10.42 -4.53 -13.16
CA ILE A 171 11.73 -3.90 -13.11
C ILE A 171 12.80 -4.96 -12.99
N GLU A 172 13.90 -4.79 -13.72
CA GLU A 172 15.11 -5.58 -13.57
C GLU A 172 16.01 -4.95 -12.52
N TYR A 173 16.49 -5.80 -11.60
CA TYR A 173 17.40 -5.46 -10.50
C TYR A 173 18.75 -6.13 -10.71
N ASN A 174 19.82 -5.46 -10.28
CA ASN A 174 21.16 -6.05 -10.20
C ASN A 174 21.37 -6.85 -8.90
N ASP A 175 22.55 -7.45 -8.74
CA ASP A 175 22.92 -8.26 -7.56
C ASP A 175 22.97 -7.46 -6.24
N LEU A 176 22.91 -6.13 -6.32
CA LEU A 176 22.85 -5.21 -5.16
C LEU A 176 21.43 -4.73 -4.86
N ASN A 177 20.39 -5.38 -5.38
CA ASN A 177 18.98 -4.97 -5.25
C ASN A 177 18.71 -3.55 -5.77
N GLN A 178 19.45 -3.06 -6.76
CA GLN A 178 19.24 -1.75 -7.35
C GLN A 178 18.49 -1.88 -8.68
N PRO A 179 17.45 -1.05 -8.91
CA PRO A 179 16.72 -1.06 -10.18
C PRO A 179 17.61 -0.55 -11.32
N VAL A 180 17.70 -1.31 -12.42
CA VAL A 180 18.57 -0.98 -13.57
C VAL A 180 17.80 -0.62 -14.83
N ARG A 181 16.60 -1.16 -15.03
CA ARG A 181 15.70 -0.80 -16.13
C ARG A 181 14.28 -1.25 -15.88
N ILE A 182 13.34 -0.59 -16.50
CA ILE A 182 11.97 -1.08 -16.62
C ILE A 182 11.93 -2.08 -17.77
N ASP A 183 11.50 -3.31 -17.48
CA ASP A 183 11.38 -4.38 -18.49
C ASP A 183 10.01 -4.34 -19.17
N THR A 184 8.93 -4.30 -18.37
CA THR A 184 7.56 -4.42 -18.88
C THR A 184 6.62 -3.46 -18.17
N ILE A 185 5.71 -2.85 -18.93
CA ILE A 185 4.56 -2.07 -18.42
C ILE A 185 3.30 -2.66 -19.03
N VAL A 186 2.37 -3.09 -18.17
CA VAL A 186 1.02 -3.53 -18.56
C VAL A 186 0.02 -2.47 -18.12
N ILE A 187 -0.87 -2.05 -19.01
CA ILE A 187 -2.01 -1.17 -18.74
C ILE A 187 -3.26 -1.82 -19.30
N SER A 188 -4.23 -2.09 -18.44
CA SER A 188 -5.58 -2.48 -18.83
C SER A 188 -6.55 -1.39 -18.39
N THR A 189 -7.23 -0.75 -19.33
CA THR A 189 -8.17 0.35 -19.04
C THR A 189 -9.51 0.11 -19.68
N GLN A 190 -10.56 0.27 -18.90
CA GLN A 190 -11.92 0.28 -19.38
C GLN A 190 -12.15 1.50 -20.28
N HIS A 191 -12.90 1.32 -21.37
CA HIS A 191 -13.13 2.35 -22.39
C HIS A 191 -14.52 2.25 -23.00
N ASP A 192 -14.97 3.32 -23.65
CA ASP A 192 -16.19 3.31 -24.45
C ASP A 192 -16.01 2.43 -25.70
N ASP A 193 -17.10 1.95 -26.27
CA ASP A 193 -17.14 1.22 -27.54
C ASP A 193 -17.21 2.24 -28.69
N PHE A 194 -16.05 2.78 -29.11
CA PHE A 194 -15.99 3.93 -30.01
C PHE A 194 -15.56 3.58 -31.45
N ALA A 195 -15.12 2.34 -31.71
CA ALA A 195 -14.66 1.91 -33.02
C ALA A 195 -14.61 0.37 -33.10
N THR A 196 -14.08 -0.18 -34.20
CA THR A 196 -13.78 -1.62 -34.28
C THR A 196 -12.68 -1.99 -33.28
N GLU A 197 -12.70 -3.23 -32.76
CA GLU A 197 -11.75 -3.69 -31.75
C GLU A 197 -10.30 -3.38 -32.10
N LYS A 198 -9.86 -3.70 -33.32
CA LYS A 198 -8.51 -3.41 -33.79
C LYS A 198 -8.17 -1.91 -33.75
N LYS A 199 -9.07 -1.04 -34.21
CA LYS A 199 -8.85 0.43 -34.19
C LYS A 199 -8.82 0.96 -32.77
N MET A 200 -9.69 0.46 -31.86
CA MET A 200 -9.66 0.83 -30.46
C MET A 200 -8.33 0.45 -29.81
N GLN A 201 -7.86 -0.78 -30.04
CA GLN A 201 -6.59 -1.30 -29.52
C GLN A 201 -5.38 -0.46 -29.99
N GLU A 202 -5.33 -0.11 -31.29
CA GLU A 202 -4.29 0.73 -31.86
C GLU A 202 -4.31 2.14 -31.25
N GLN A 203 -5.49 2.76 -31.14
CA GLN A 203 -5.64 4.09 -30.57
C GLN A 203 -5.28 4.13 -29.09
N ILE A 204 -5.78 3.20 -28.28
CA ILE A 204 -5.48 3.14 -26.83
C ILE A 204 -3.97 2.93 -26.62
N THR A 205 -3.35 2.05 -27.39
CA THR A 205 -1.90 1.82 -27.32
C THR A 205 -1.11 3.08 -27.67
N LYS A 206 -1.51 3.80 -28.70
CA LYS A 206 -0.90 5.08 -29.10
C LYS A 206 -1.05 6.13 -28.00
N ASP A 207 -2.22 6.27 -27.42
CA ASP A 207 -2.50 7.28 -26.39
C ASP A 207 -1.78 6.97 -25.08
N VAL A 208 -1.69 5.71 -24.68
CA VAL A 208 -0.86 5.30 -23.54
C VAL A 208 0.60 5.72 -23.78
N LYS A 209 1.19 5.39 -24.92
CA LYS A 209 2.60 5.69 -25.21
C LYS A 209 2.87 7.19 -25.38
N ASN A 210 1.96 7.94 -26.01
CA ASN A 210 2.21 9.32 -26.42
C ASN A 210 1.63 10.37 -25.46
N ILE A 211 0.69 10.00 -24.59
CA ILE A 211 0.04 10.92 -23.65
C ILE A 211 0.32 10.50 -22.20
N LEU A 212 -0.03 9.25 -21.81
CA LEU A 212 0.11 8.81 -20.42
C LEU A 212 1.58 8.72 -20.01
N ILE A 213 2.42 8.00 -20.75
CA ILE A 213 3.84 7.80 -20.37
C ILE A 213 4.59 9.15 -20.28
N PRO A 214 4.48 10.08 -21.22
CA PRO A 214 5.10 11.41 -21.07
C PRO A 214 4.62 12.22 -19.86
N ARG A 215 3.35 12.08 -19.46
CA ARG A 215 2.85 12.73 -18.23
C ARG A 215 3.48 12.13 -16.98
N VAL A 216 3.55 10.81 -16.92
CA VAL A 216 4.21 10.09 -15.82
C VAL A 216 5.69 10.51 -15.72
N LEU A 217 6.41 10.49 -16.83
CA LEU A 217 7.83 10.90 -16.89
C LEU A 217 8.07 12.30 -16.29
N LYS A 218 7.20 13.26 -16.56
CA LYS A 218 7.32 14.64 -16.04
C LYS A 218 7.26 14.71 -14.49
N LYS A 219 6.66 13.72 -13.85
CA LYS A 219 6.52 13.66 -12.38
C LYS A 219 7.64 12.89 -11.70
N LEU A 220 8.45 12.16 -12.45
CA LEU A 220 9.49 11.31 -11.92
C LEU A 220 10.82 12.07 -11.80
N PRO A 221 11.65 11.78 -10.77
CA PRO A 221 13.00 12.29 -10.70
C PRO A 221 13.87 11.74 -11.84
N LYS A 222 14.89 12.50 -12.26
CA LYS A 222 15.75 12.13 -13.41
C LYS A 222 16.35 10.72 -13.32
N ARG A 223 16.71 10.27 -12.10
CA ARG A 223 17.25 8.93 -11.88
C ARG A 223 16.26 7.82 -12.26
N VAL A 224 14.96 8.04 -12.04
CA VAL A 224 13.92 7.09 -12.42
C VAL A 224 13.57 7.23 -13.91
N GLN A 225 13.56 8.47 -14.46
CA GLN A 225 13.38 8.68 -15.89
C GLN A 225 14.42 7.91 -16.72
N ALA A 226 15.67 7.81 -16.24
CA ALA A 226 16.74 7.10 -16.92
C ALA A 226 16.49 5.59 -17.05
N LEU A 227 15.59 5.01 -16.24
CA LEU A 227 15.20 3.59 -16.35
C LEU A 227 14.23 3.32 -17.50
N PHE A 228 13.59 4.39 -18.03
CA PHE A 228 12.74 4.30 -19.20
C PHE A 228 13.60 4.35 -20.47
N ASN A 229 13.55 3.29 -21.24
CA ASN A 229 14.30 3.17 -22.49
C ASN A 229 13.41 2.59 -23.60
N ASN A 230 13.94 2.50 -24.82
CA ASN A 230 13.20 2.00 -25.97
C ASN A 230 13.00 0.46 -26.00
N LYS A 231 13.52 -0.26 -25.01
CA LYS A 231 13.38 -1.74 -24.89
C LYS A 231 12.21 -2.16 -24.01
N ILE A 232 11.45 -1.21 -23.44
CA ILE A 232 10.29 -1.52 -22.61
C ILE A 232 9.22 -2.23 -23.44
N LYS A 233 8.76 -3.38 -22.93
CA LYS A 233 7.62 -4.10 -23.48
C LYS A 233 6.33 -3.48 -22.94
N TYR A 234 5.49 -2.98 -23.84
CA TYR A 234 4.18 -2.43 -23.48
C TYR A 234 3.08 -3.42 -23.84
N HIS A 235 2.28 -3.82 -22.86
CA HIS A 235 1.05 -4.58 -23.03
C HIS A 235 -0.12 -3.68 -22.66
N VAL A 236 -0.86 -3.19 -23.64
CA VAL A 236 -2.00 -2.29 -23.45
C VAL A 236 -3.26 -3.03 -23.86
N ASN A 237 -4.21 -3.22 -22.94
CA ASN A 237 -5.42 -4.04 -23.14
C ASN A 237 -5.12 -5.36 -23.90
N PRO A 238 -4.20 -6.21 -23.38
CA PRO A 238 -3.70 -7.36 -24.16
C PRO A 238 -4.76 -8.40 -24.53
N THR A 239 -5.90 -8.38 -23.88
CA THR A 239 -7.06 -9.23 -24.18
C THR A 239 -8.00 -8.61 -25.24
N GLY A 240 -7.67 -7.40 -25.76
CA GLY A 240 -8.50 -6.67 -26.71
C GLY A 240 -9.49 -5.71 -26.05
N LYS A 241 -10.76 -5.80 -26.41
CA LYS A 241 -11.84 -4.90 -25.96
C LYS A 241 -12.10 -5.02 -24.46
N PHE A 242 -12.11 -3.86 -23.75
CA PHE A 242 -12.44 -3.77 -22.31
C PHE A 242 -13.52 -2.69 -22.08
N VAL A 243 -14.73 -2.96 -22.56
CA VAL A 243 -15.90 -2.07 -22.39
C VAL A 243 -16.70 -2.45 -21.15
N ILE A 244 -16.91 -3.76 -20.92
CA ILE A 244 -17.52 -4.27 -19.69
C ILE A 244 -16.44 -4.30 -18.62
N GLY A 245 -16.64 -3.56 -17.53
CA GLY A 245 -15.69 -3.44 -16.42
C GLY A 245 -16.34 -2.76 -15.22
N GLY A 246 -15.52 -2.46 -14.20
CA GLY A 246 -16.04 -1.99 -12.93
C GLY A 246 -16.93 -3.04 -12.27
N PRO A 247 -17.81 -2.64 -11.31
CA PRO A 247 -18.69 -3.58 -10.60
C PRO A 247 -19.65 -4.38 -11.48
N HIS A 248 -19.86 -3.97 -12.74
CA HIS A 248 -20.61 -4.78 -13.72
C HIS A 248 -19.78 -5.92 -14.30
N GLY A 249 -18.47 -5.73 -14.44
CA GLY A 249 -17.57 -6.76 -14.97
C GLY A 249 -17.16 -7.79 -13.93
N ASP A 250 -16.96 -7.37 -12.69
CA ASP A 250 -16.50 -8.20 -11.57
C ASP A 250 -17.01 -7.66 -10.24
N THR A 251 -17.31 -8.56 -9.30
CA THR A 251 -17.74 -8.18 -7.95
C THR A 251 -16.56 -7.65 -7.12
N GLY A 252 -16.74 -6.51 -6.46
CA GLY A 252 -15.79 -5.93 -5.53
C GLY A 252 -16.17 -6.13 -4.07
N LEU A 253 -15.16 -6.26 -3.23
CA LEU A 253 -15.28 -6.38 -1.78
C LEU A 253 -14.20 -5.57 -1.08
N THR A 254 -14.55 -4.99 0.08
CA THR A 254 -13.59 -4.33 0.96
C THR A 254 -12.45 -5.27 1.34
N GLY A 255 -11.21 -4.78 1.27
CA GLY A 255 -10.02 -5.50 1.75
C GLY A 255 -9.47 -6.59 0.83
N ARG A 256 -9.85 -6.61 -0.46
CA ARG A 256 -9.31 -7.58 -1.44
C ARG A 256 -8.10 -7.09 -2.23
N LYS A 257 -7.58 -5.90 -1.94
CA LYS A 257 -6.40 -5.31 -2.61
C LYS A 257 -5.30 -4.93 -1.62
N ILE A 258 -5.17 -5.71 -0.54
CA ILE A 258 -4.26 -5.43 0.59
C ILE A 258 -2.78 -5.31 0.19
N ILE A 259 -2.34 -6.01 -0.85
CA ILE A 259 -0.97 -5.94 -1.36
C ILE A 259 -0.74 -4.64 -2.14
N VAL A 260 -1.74 -4.20 -2.93
CA VAL A 260 -1.76 -2.89 -3.60
C VAL A 260 -1.79 -1.76 -2.57
N ASP A 261 -2.50 -1.95 -1.46
CA ASP A 261 -2.62 -0.97 -0.37
C ASP A 261 -1.32 -0.78 0.42
N THR A 262 -0.38 -1.72 0.34
CA THR A 262 0.85 -1.74 1.15
C THR A 262 2.11 -1.63 0.31
N TYR A 263 2.78 -2.74 -0.01
CA TYR A 263 4.16 -2.71 -0.54
C TYR A 263 4.34 -3.47 -1.86
N GLY A 264 3.24 -3.87 -2.53
CA GLY A 264 3.28 -4.51 -3.85
C GLY A 264 4.04 -5.83 -3.89
N GLY A 265 4.09 -6.55 -2.76
CA GLY A 265 4.78 -7.84 -2.63
C GLY A 265 6.25 -7.77 -2.18
N LYS A 266 6.85 -6.57 -2.03
CA LYS A 266 8.22 -6.42 -1.49
C LYS A 266 8.25 -6.61 0.03
N GLY A 267 7.28 -6.09 0.75
CA GLY A 267 7.12 -6.30 2.19
C GLY A 267 6.03 -7.34 2.48
N ALA A 268 6.16 -8.04 3.62
CA ALA A 268 5.14 -8.94 4.13
C ALA A 268 3.84 -8.18 4.49
N HIS A 269 2.74 -8.91 4.58
CA HIS A 269 1.43 -8.43 5.01
C HIS A 269 0.82 -9.40 6.03
N GLY A 270 0.14 -8.87 7.05
CA GLY A 270 -0.48 -9.69 8.10
C GLY A 270 -1.82 -10.33 7.72
N GLY A 271 -2.40 -9.93 6.57
CA GLY A 271 -3.67 -10.46 6.06
C GLY A 271 -4.90 -9.60 6.38
N GLY A 272 -4.85 -8.73 7.39
CA GLY A 272 -5.97 -7.88 7.78
C GLY A 272 -6.19 -6.70 6.81
N ALA A 273 -7.44 -6.50 6.38
CA ALA A 273 -7.85 -5.32 5.61
C ALA A 273 -7.73 -4.04 6.45
N PHE A 274 -7.47 -2.89 5.80
CA PHE A 274 -7.43 -1.58 6.46
C PHE A 274 -8.76 -0.84 6.32
N SER A 275 -9.26 -0.70 5.09
CA SER A 275 -10.50 0.02 4.80
C SER A 275 -11.68 -0.58 5.55
N GLY A 276 -12.61 0.26 5.98
CA GLY A 276 -13.78 -0.13 6.74
C GLY A 276 -13.55 -0.30 8.25
N LYS A 277 -12.33 -0.16 8.75
CA LYS A 277 -11.96 -0.33 10.16
C LYS A 277 -11.59 0.99 10.82
N ASP A 278 -12.20 1.31 11.98
CA ASP A 278 -11.78 2.44 12.83
C ASP A 278 -10.41 2.18 13.48
N PRO A 279 -9.73 3.22 14.04
CA PRO A 279 -8.36 3.10 14.54
C PRO A 279 -8.16 2.18 15.75
N SER A 280 -9.21 1.74 16.43
CA SER A 280 -9.07 0.74 17.51
C SER A 280 -8.71 -0.66 17.00
N LYS A 281 -8.89 -0.90 15.69
CA LYS A 281 -8.50 -2.14 15.03
C LYS A 281 -7.02 -2.08 14.66
N VAL A 282 -6.21 -2.88 15.34
CA VAL A 282 -4.74 -2.88 15.20
C VAL A 282 -4.27 -3.29 13.79
N ASP A 283 -5.07 -4.05 13.04
CA ASP A 283 -4.80 -4.35 11.63
C ASP A 283 -4.46 -3.08 10.84
N ARG A 284 -5.17 -2.00 11.10
CA ARG A 284 -4.97 -0.71 10.44
C ARG A 284 -3.98 0.17 11.19
N SER A 285 -4.24 0.48 12.45
CA SER A 285 -3.46 1.44 13.23
C SER A 285 -2.01 1.01 13.44
N ALA A 286 -1.77 -0.27 13.74
CA ALA A 286 -0.42 -0.78 13.95
C ALA A 286 0.34 -1.01 12.64
N ALA A 287 -0.34 -1.29 11.52
CA ALA A 287 0.30 -1.30 10.21
C ALA A 287 0.84 0.10 9.85
N TYR A 288 0.10 1.16 10.16
CA TYR A 288 0.59 2.52 9.99
C TYR A 288 1.77 2.84 10.92
N ALA A 289 1.72 2.37 12.17
CA ALA A 289 2.81 2.59 13.12
C ALA A 289 4.09 1.83 12.75
N THR A 290 3.98 0.60 12.26
CA THR A 290 5.15 -0.16 11.75
C THR A 290 5.73 0.46 10.49
N ARG A 291 4.89 0.98 9.56
CA ARG A 291 5.37 1.78 8.43
C ARG A 291 6.12 3.01 8.88
N HIS A 292 5.61 3.75 9.85
CA HIS A 292 6.28 4.93 10.39
C HIS A 292 7.66 4.60 10.93
N ILE A 293 7.79 3.51 11.72
CA ILE A 293 9.07 3.04 12.22
C ILE A 293 10.02 2.68 11.09
N ALA A 294 9.58 1.85 10.14
CA ALA A 294 10.40 1.40 9.01
C ALA A 294 10.93 2.59 8.20
N LYS A 295 10.06 3.54 7.85
CA LYS A 295 10.43 4.75 7.10
C LYS A 295 11.45 5.60 7.86
N ASN A 296 11.25 5.80 9.15
CA ASN A 296 12.16 6.60 9.97
C ASN A 296 13.52 5.92 10.18
N LEU A 297 13.59 4.58 10.29
CA LEU A 297 14.86 3.84 10.36
C LEU A 297 15.69 4.03 9.08
N VAL A 298 15.06 3.87 7.91
CA VAL A 298 15.74 4.07 6.62
C VAL A 298 16.13 5.53 6.44
N ALA A 299 15.26 6.48 6.76
CA ALA A 299 15.54 7.91 6.66
C ALA A 299 16.66 8.34 7.59
N ALA A 300 16.74 7.79 8.80
CA ALA A 300 17.81 8.04 9.76
C ALA A 300 19.17 7.50 9.28
N GLY A 301 19.20 6.58 8.33
CA GLY A 301 20.42 5.95 7.84
C GLY A 301 20.84 4.71 8.62
N VAL A 302 19.93 4.11 9.39
CA VAL A 302 20.19 2.86 10.14
C VAL A 302 20.39 1.69 9.16
N CYS A 303 19.65 1.67 8.05
CA CYS A 303 19.71 0.66 7.00
C CYS A 303 19.22 1.24 5.66
N ASP A 304 19.35 0.48 4.58
CA ASP A 304 18.81 0.87 3.27
C ASP A 304 17.45 0.20 2.97
N GLU A 305 17.16 -0.91 3.65
CA GLU A 305 15.92 -1.68 3.53
C GLU A 305 15.56 -2.25 4.90
N VAL A 306 14.27 -2.25 5.25
CA VAL A 306 13.82 -2.82 6.53
C VAL A 306 12.37 -3.27 6.49
N LEU A 307 12.13 -4.42 7.13
CA LEU A 307 10.82 -4.93 7.53
C LEU A 307 10.70 -4.82 9.05
N VAL A 308 9.58 -4.29 9.51
CA VAL A 308 9.21 -4.21 10.93
C VAL A 308 7.91 -4.98 11.12
N GLN A 309 7.89 -5.94 12.04
CA GLN A 309 6.67 -6.65 12.44
C GLN A 309 6.32 -6.28 13.89
N VAL A 310 5.04 -6.08 14.15
CA VAL A 310 4.48 -6.04 15.50
C VAL A 310 3.36 -7.08 15.62
N ALA A 311 3.24 -7.71 16.79
CA ALA A 311 2.17 -8.67 17.04
C ALA A 311 1.44 -8.34 18.34
N TYR A 312 0.11 -8.60 18.36
CA TYR A 312 -0.75 -8.38 19.52
C TYR A 312 -1.55 -9.65 19.87
N ALA A 313 -1.91 -9.75 21.14
CA ALA A 313 -2.95 -10.64 21.64
C ALA A 313 -4.22 -9.80 21.91
N ILE A 314 -5.40 -10.37 21.63
CA ILE A 314 -6.67 -9.70 21.89
C ILE A 314 -6.80 -9.29 23.36
N GLY A 315 -7.27 -8.09 23.63
CA GLY A 315 -7.46 -7.54 24.97
C GLY A 315 -6.19 -7.14 25.72
N VAL A 316 -4.99 -7.33 25.13
CA VAL A 316 -3.70 -6.95 25.71
C VAL A 316 -3.21 -5.67 25.07
N ALA A 317 -2.79 -4.68 25.89
CA ALA A 317 -2.30 -3.38 25.40
C ALA A 317 -0.88 -3.46 24.86
N GLU A 318 0.01 -4.16 25.56
CA GLU A 318 1.40 -4.30 25.16
C GLU A 318 1.54 -5.27 23.98
N PRO A 319 2.36 -4.94 22.96
CA PRO A 319 2.69 -5.89 21.91
C PRO A 319 3.31 -7.18 22.50
N VAL A 320 2.93 -8.33 21.96
CA VAL A 320 3.56 -9.61 22.34
C VAL A 320 4.91 -9.83 21.65
N GLY A 321 5.20 -9.05 20.59
CA GLY A 321 6.47 -9.12 19.90
C GLY A 321 6.70 -7.91 18.97
N LEU A 322 7.98 -7.54 18.86
CA LEU A 322 8.49 -6.60 17.87
C LEU A 322 9.70 -7.21 17.18
N TYR A 323 9.63 -7.36 15.89
CA TYR A 323 10.69 -7.94 15.05
C TYR A 323 11.15 -6.94 14.00
N VAL A 324 12.44 -6.89 13.73
CA VAL A 324 13.07 -6.08 12.69
C VAL A 324 13.96 -6.97 11.84
N ASN A 325 13.92 -6.79 10.52
CA ASN A 325 14.82 -7.41 9.57
C ASN A 325 15.34 -6.34 8.60
N THR A 326 16.61 -6.07 8.63
CA THR A 326 17.28 -5.10 7.75
C THR A 326 17.77 -5.72 6.44
N TYR A 327 17.48 -6.98 6.18
CA TYR A 327 17.94 -7.72 4.99
C TYR A 327 19.46 -7.63 4.76
N GLY A 328 20.23 -7.52 5.85
CA GLY A 328 21.68 -7.37 5.79
C GLY A 328 22.16 -5.97 5.33
N THR A 329 21.27 -4.99 5.24
CA THR A 329 21.61 -3.61 4.82
C THR A 329 21.89 -2.66 5.99
N ALA A 330 21.98 -3.18 7.23
CA ALA A 330 22.30 -2.37 8.40
C ALA A 330 23.62 -1.62 8.24
N LYS A 331 23.63 -0.33 8.61
CA LYS A 331 24.79 0.57 8.58
C LYS A 331 25.30 0.93 9.98
N VAL A 332 24.80 0.22 10.96
CA VAL A 332 25.12 0.36 12.39
C VAL A 332 25.73 -0.94 12.90
N ASN A 333 26.39 -0.90 14.05
CA ASN A 333 27.03 -2.10 14.63
C ASN A 333 26.04 -3.06 15.31
N GLN A 334 24.81 -2.62 15.54
CA GLN A 334 23.75 -3.41 16.15
C GLN A 334 23.18 -4.42 15.14
N ASN A 335 22.92 -5.64 15.59
CA ASN A 335 22.15 -6.62 14.84
C ASN A 335 20.65 -6.30 14.89
N ASP A 336 19.84 -6.98 14.06
CA ASP A 336 18.41 -6.72 13.91
C ASP A 336 17.64 -6.83 15.25
N GLY A 337 17.99 -7.81 16.12
CA GLY A 337 17.39 -7.94 17.45
C GLY A 337 17.72 -6.76 18.38
N GLN A 338 18.94 -6.24 18.31
CA GLN A 338 19.33 -5.06 19.08
C GLN A 338 18.66 -3.78 18.52
N ILE A 339 18.47 -3.70 17.20
CA ILE A 339 17.69 -2.61 16.57
C ILE A 339 16.24 -2.67 17.05
N ALA A 340 15.61 -3.85 17.03
CA ALA A 340 14.26 -4.05 17.52
C ALA A 340 14.12 -3.64 19.00
N ALA A 341 15.05 -4.06 19.86
CA ALA A 341 15.05 -3.67 21.27
C ALA A 341 15.20 -2.15 21.49
N ALA A 342 16.03 -1.47 20.69
CA ALA A 342 16.16 -0.02 20.73
C ALA A 342 14.90 0.70 20.27
N VAL A 343 14.25 0.22 19.19
CA VAL A 343 12.96 0.72 18.70
C VAL A 343 11.88 0.58 19.77
N GLY A 344 11.77 -0.59 20.40
CA GLY A 344 10.75 -0.85 21.44
C GLY A 344 10.89 0.06 22.68
N LYS A 345 12.11 0.53 22.98
CA LYS A 345 12.33 1.53 24.06
C LYS A 345 11.94 2.97 23.67
N LEU A 346 11.96 3.29 22.38
CA LEU A 346 11.73 4.64 21.88
C LEU A 346 10.30 4.87 21.42
N VAL A 347 9.62 3.82 20.95
CA VAL A 347 8.32 3.94 20.30
C VAL A 347 7.29 3.11 21.04
N ASP A 348 6.38 3.80 21.74
CA ASP A 348 5.25 3.15 22.37
C ASP A 348 4.27 2.63 21.31
N MET A 349 4.09 1.32 21.26
CA MET A 349 3.25 0.61 20.29
C MET A 349 1.92 0.14 20.86
N ARG A 350 1.53 0.60 22.06
CA ARG A 350 0.18 0.35 22.58
C ARG A 350 -0.89 0.98 21.68
N PRO A 351 -2.05 0.35 21.48
CA PRO A 351 -3.09 0.85 20.57
C PRO A 351 -3.46 2.33 20.79
N TYR A 352 -3.68 2.71 22.04
CA TYR A 352 -4.01 4.11 22.40
C TYR A 352 -2.85 5.08 22.08
N ALA A 353 -1.60 4.68 22.34
CA ALA A 353 -0.43 5.50 22.00
C ALA A 353 -0.33 5.77 20.49
N ILE A 354 -0.63 4.77 19.67
CA ILE A 354 -0.68 4.89 18.21
C ILE A 354 -1.79 5.85 17.77
N GLU A 355 -3.01 5.69 18.31
CA GLU A 355 -4.14 6.58 18.03
C GLU A 355 -3.80 8.04 18.33
N GLN A 356 -3.19 8.30 19.50
CA GLN A 356 -2.82 9.66 19.91
C GLN A 356 -1.70 10.24 19.04
N ARG A 357 -0.67 9.46 18.75
CA ARG A 357 0.49 9.90 17.95
C ARG A 357 0.08 10.39 16.57
N PHE A 358 -0.80 9.68 15.91
CA PHE A 358 -1.24 10.01 14.55
C PHE A 358 -2.59 10.73 14.49
N LYS A 359 -3.21 11.00 15.64
CA LYS A 359 -4.58 11.59 15.72
C LYS A 359 -5.59 10.82 14.88
N LEU A 360 -5.57 9.49 15.00
CA LEU A 360 -6.35 8.60 14.14
C LEU A 360 -7.87 8.69 14.35
N ARG A 361 -8.35 9.33 15.45
CA ARG A 361 -9.78 9.61 15.69
C ARG A 361 -10.29 10.79 14.88
N THR A 362 -9.62 11.15 13.79
CA THR A 362 -10.03 12.20 12.86
C THR A 362 -10.38 11.63 11.48
N PRO A 363 -11.24 12.29 10.70
CA PRO A 363 -11.69 11.77 9.39
C PRO A 363 -10.59 11.92 8.32
N ILE A 364 -9.66 10.96 8.25
CA ILE A 364 -8.49 10.97 7.37
C ILE A 364 -8.42 9.75 6.43
N TYR A 365 -9.49 8.97 6.34
CA TYR A 365 -9.47 7.62 5.77
C TYR A 365 -9.89 7.55 4.30
N SER A 366 -10.81 8.37 3.83
CA SER A 366 -11.27 8.36 2.43
C SER A 366 -10.13 8.51 1.41
N GLU A 367 -9.08 9.27 1.75
CA GLU A 367 -7.93 9.50 0.88
C GLU A 367 -6.94 8.32 0.86
N THR A 368 -7.06 7.39 1.79
CA THR A 368 -6.21 6.20 1.85
C THR A 368 -6.71 5.07 0.96
N ALA A 369 -8.00 5.05 0.68
CA ALA A 369 -8.70 3.92 0.07
C ALA A 369 -8.39 3.68 -1.41
N ALA A 370 -7.56 4.52 -2.06
CA ALA A 370 -7.12 4.32 -3.44
C ALA A 370 -5.66 4.72 -3.60
N TYR A 371 -4.93 3.98 -4.46
CA TYR A 371 -3.51 4.22 -4.78
C TYR A 371 -2.56 4.07 -3.59
N GLY A 372 -2.85 3.16 -2.67
CA GLY A 372 -2.01 2.79 -1.54
C GLY A 372 -2.17 3.67 -0.29
N HIS A 373 -2.03 3.04 0.87
CA HIS A 373 -2.05 3.68 2.17
C HIS A 373 -0.66 4.21 2.58
N MET A 374 0.40 3.74 1.93
CA MET A 374 1.80 4.03 2.24
C MET A 374 2.45 4.86 1.13
N GLY A 375 3.55 5.54 1.47
CA GLY A 375 4.32 6.32 0.51
C GLY A 375 3.67 7.64 0.07
N ARG A 376 2.64 8.10 0.78
CA ARG A 376 1.87 9.29 0.45
C ARG A 376 2.48 10.55 1.09
N GLU A 377 2.20 11.70 0.48
CA GLU A 377 2.63 12.99 1.03
C GLU A 377 1.72 13.42 2.18
N THR A 378 2.35 13.78 3.31
CA THR A 378 1.64 14.35 4.46
C THR A 378 1.20 15.76 4.15
N LYS A 379 -0.09 16.08 4.33
CA LYS A 379 -0.64 17.41 4.10
C LYS A 379 -1.80 17.74 5.01
N GLU A 380 -1.95 19.02 5.34
CA GLU A 380 -3.12 19.53 6.04
C GLU A 380 -4.21 19.92 5.03
N VAL A 381 -5.44 19.49 5.32
CA VAL A 381 -6.62 19.80 4.50
C VAL A 381 -7.81 20.14 5.40
N VAL A 382 -8.80 20.87 4.86
CA VAL A 382 -10.10 21.08 5.49
C VAL A 382 -11.12 20.18 4.79
N LYS A 383 -11.68 19.24 5.53
CA LYS A 383 -12.78 18.39 5.04
C LYS A 383 -14.13 18.98 5.45
N VAL A 384 -15.10 18.89 4.56
CA VAL A 384 -16.46 19.40 4.78
C VAL A 384 -17.43 18.23 4.77
N PHE A 385 -18.14 18.06 5.86
CA PHE A 385 -19.17 17.03 6.03
C PHE A 385 -20.55 17.66 6.08
N ASN A 386 -21.58 16.97 5.57
CA ASN A 386 -22.95 17.45 5.50
C ASN A 386 -23.09 18.83 4.82
N LYS A 387 -22.34 19.04 3.74
CA LYS A 387 -22.28 20.32 3.02
C LYS A 387 -23.70 20.79 2.65
N GLY A 388 -24.01 22.05 3.01
CA GLY A 388 -25.31 22.68 2.77
C GLY A 388 -26.45 22.21 3.66
N LYS A 389 -26.19 21.29 4.62
CA LYS A 389 -27.17 20.87 5.64
C LYS A 389 -26.97 21.67 6.93
N LYS A 390 -27.99 21.72 7.79
CA LYS A 390 -27.96 22.46 9.08
C LYS A 390 -26.82 22.05 10.01
N ASN A 391 -26.35 20.81 9.87
CA ASN A 391 -25.24 20.21 10.64
C ASN A 391 -23.92 20.13 9.85
N GLU A 392 -23.67 21.09 8.93
CA GLU A 392 -22.39 21.18 8.22
C GLU A 392 -21.22 21.32 9.20
N LYS A 393 -20.20 20.48 9.04
CA LYS A 393 -18.96 20.54 9.81
C LYS A 393 -17.76 20.72 8.89
N LYS A 394 -16.85 21.64 9.28
CA LYS A 394 -15.53 21.83 8.64
C LYS A 394 -14.46 21.40 9.62
N ILE A 395 -13.69 20.38 9.27
CA ILE A 395 -12.68 19.78 10.15
C ILE A 395 -11.32 19.89 9.47
N LYS A 396 -10.37 20.56 10.12
CA LYS A 396 -8.98 20.58 9.68
C LYS A 396 -8.30 19.29 10.12
N VAL A 397 -7.72 18.54 9.20
CA VAL A 397 -7.06 17.27 9.44
C VAL A 397 -5.71 17.19 8.74
N LYS A 398 -4.80 16.36 9.27
CA LYS A 398 -3.53 16.00 8.63
C LYS A 398 -3.67 14.63 8.02
N LEU A 399 -3.56 14.53 6.69
CA LEU A 399 -3.58 13.27 5.95
C LEU A 399 -2.23 12.57 6.05
N PHE A 400 -2.23 11.25 6.11
CA PHE A 400 -1.07 10.35 6.13
C PHE A 400 -0.03 10.69 7.22
N PRO A 401 -0.42 10.93 8.49
CA PRO A 401 0.51 11.35 9.54
C PRO A 401 1.60 10.31 9.85
N TRP A 402 1.39 9.04 9.54
CA TRP A 402 2.40 7.98 9.67
C TRP A 402 3.55 8.06 8.67
N GLU A 403 3.43 8.93 7.66
CA GLU A 403 4.51 9.18 6.70
C GLU A 403 5.48 10.29 7.15
N GLU A 404 5.27 10.90 8.32
CA GLU A 404 6.19 11.90 8.88
C GLU A 404 7.52 11.27 9.31
N LEU A 405 8.59 12.09 9.28
CA LEU A 405 9.94 11.70 9.68
C LEU A 405 10.26 12.13 11.14
N SER A 406 9.31 11.95 12.05
CA SER A 406 9.36 12.48 13.41
C SER A 406 10.32 11.73 14.36
N PHE A 407 10.76 10.52 14.02
CA PHE A 407 11.71 9.73 14.81
C PHE A 407 13.13 9.70 14.26
N VAL A 408 13.42 10.40 13.16
CA VAL A 408 14.75 10.39 12.52
C VAL A 408 15.85 10.80 13.50
N ASP A 409 15.68 11.90 14.22
CA ASP A 409 16.70 12.39 15.14
C ASP A 409 16.84 11.50 16.38
N ALA A 410 15.74 10.96 16.89
CA ALA A 410 15.76 9.98 17.99
C ALA A 410 16.53 8.71 17.59
N PHE A 411 16.30 8.18 16.40
CA PHE A 411 17.02 7.02 15.88
C PHE A 411 18.49 7.34 15.60
N LYS A 412 18.81 8.52 15.01
CA LYS A 412 20.21 8.92 14.83
C LYS A 412 20.96 8.98 16.16
N LYS A 413 20.33 9.52 17.20
CA LYS A 413 20.91 9.56 18.55
C LYS A 413 21.09 8.16 19.13
N ALA A 414 20.06 7.32 19.09
CA ALA A 414 20.10 5.96 19.64
C ALA A 414 21.14 5.07 18.98
N PHE A 415 21.33 5.21 17.68
CA PHE A 415 22.29 4.44 16.88
C PHE A 415 23.60 5.16 16.63
N GLN A 416 23.87 6.29 17.31
CA GLN A 416 25.12 7.07 17.26
C GLN A 416 25.50 7.54 15.85
N LEU A 417 24.52 7.87 15.02
CA LEU A 417 24.71 8.32 13.64
C LEU A 417 25.03 9.84 13.51
N ASN A 418 25.09 10.56 14.63
CA ASN A 418 25.35 12.02 14.66
C ASN A 418 26.84 12.39 14.60
N GLY A 419 27.76 11.42 14.56
CA GLY A 419 29.19 11.64 14.36
C GLY A 419 29.58 11.49 12.90
N LYS A 420 30.51 12.31 12.40
CA LYS A 420 31.16 12.10 11.10
C LYS A 420 31.60 10.64 11.03
N SER A 421 30.98 9.86 10.13
CA SER A 421 31.42 8.50 9.84
C SER A 421 32.91 8.54 9.53
N LYS A 422 33.76 8.07 10.45
CA LYS A 422 35.08 7.58 10.11
C LYS A 422 34.82 6.32 9.32
N VAL A 423 34.71 6.46 7.99
CA VAL A 423 34.88 5.34 7.08
C VAL A 423 36.27 4.80 7.40
N ALA A 424 36.32 3.67 8.12
CA ALA A 424 37.56 2.92 8.28
C ALA A 424 37.97 2.53 6.87
N SER A 425 38.98 3.20 6.35
CA SER A 425 39.67 2.81 5.15
C SER A 425 40.21 1.39 5.37
N VAL A 426 39.59 0.42 4.77
CA VAL A 426 40.16 -0.93 4.65
C VAL A 426 41.44 -0.75 3.86
N ALA A 427 42.54 -0.74 4.60
CA ALA A 427 43.89 -0.71 4.04
C ALA A 427 44.05 -1.89 3.09
N LYS A 428 44.32 -1.58 1.84
CA LYS A 428 44.85 -2.56 0.86
C LYS A 428 46.17 -3.09 1.37
N ASN A 429 46.18 -4.23 2.01
CA ASN A 429 47.37 -5.06 2.19
C ASN A 429 47.16 -6.38 1.46
N GLY A 430 47.35 -6.32 0.15
CA GLY A 430 47.44 -7.47 -0.72
C GLY A 430 48.88 -7.68 -1.15
N GLN A 431 49.71 -8.25 -0.29
CA GLN A 431 50.93 -8.94 -0.75
C GLN A 431 50.60 -10.42 -0.97
N ALA A 432 50.41 -10.78 -2.22
CA ALA A 432 50.33 -12.16 -2.65
C ALA A 432 51.68 -12.84 -2.49
N LYS A 433 51.84 -13.73 -1.53
CA LYS A 433 52.93 -14.73 -1.54
C LYS A 433 52.57 -15.81 -2.56
N LYS A 434 53.36 -15.84 -3.65
CA LYS A 434 53.42 -16.98 -4.56
C LYS A 434 54.01 -18.18 -3.82
N THR A 435 53.23 -19.20 -3.56
CA THR A 435 53.73 -20.54 -3.21
C THR A 435 53.51 -21.45 -4.43
N ALA A 436 54.66 -21.93 -4.97
CA ALA A 436 54.68 -22.88 -6.05
C ALA A 436 54.17 -24.25 -5.61
N ALA A 437 53.16 -24.78 -6.29
CA ALA A 437 52.70 -26.15 -6.09
C ALA A 437 53.51 -27.11 -7.02
N LYS A 438 54.07 -28.15 -6.42
CA LYS A 438 54.69 -29.31 -7.14
C LYS A 438 53.57 -30.20 -7.71
N PRO A 439 53.81 -30.86 -8.85
CA PRO A 439 52.82 -31.74 -9.48
C PRO A 439 52.76 -33.11 -8.80
N ALA A 440 51.52 -33.54 -8.48
CA ALA A 440 51.26 -34.89 -7.95
C ALA A 440 51.00 -35.89 -9.08
N ALA A 441 51.52 -37.09 -8.87
CA ALA A 441 51.61 -38.19 -9.81
C ALA A 441 50.25 -38.83 -10.13
N LYS A 442 50.13 -39.31 -11.38
CA LYS A 442 49.08 -40.17 -11.92
C LYS A 442 48.98 -41.50 -11.19
N LYS A 443 47.79 -41.88 -10.69
CA LYS A 443 47.45 -43.26 -10.36
C LYS A 443 46.40 -43.79 -11.34
N LYS A 444 46.71 -45.03 -11.81
CA LYS A 444 45.99 -45.80 -12.82
C LYS A 444 44.59 -46.21 -12.37
N VAL A 445 43.71 -46.18 -13.35
CA VAL A 445 42.38 -46.79 -13.37
C VAL A 445 42.48 -48.30 -13.33
N ASN A 446 41.65 -48.96 -12.51
CA ASN A 446 41.37 -50.37 -12.66
C ASN A 446 39.83 -50.59 -12.72
N ASN A 447 39.42 -51.21 -13.83
CA ASN A 447 38.03 -51.59 -14.15
C ASN A 447 37.61 -52.77 -13.28
N GLY A 448 36.40 -52.74 -12.74
CA GLY A 448 35.72 -53.88 -12.14
C GLY A 448 34.23 -53.81 -12.47
N LYS A 449 33.77 -54.88 -13.12
CA LYS A 449 32.44 -55.09 -13.75
C LYS A 449 31.28 -55.22 -12.78
N LYS A 450 30.15 -54.75 -13.27
CA LYS A 450 28.75 -55.25 -13.24
C LYS A 450 28.24 -56.02 -12.00
N THR A 451 27.06 -55.61 -11.48
CA THR A 451 25.87 -56.48 -11.52
C THR A 451 24.59 -55.64 -11.37
N VAL A 452 23.62 -55.94 -12.24
CA VAL A 452 22.23 -55.48 -12.25
C VAL A 452 21.44 -56.39 -11.31
N VAL A 453 20.54 -55.85 -10.47
CA VAL A 453 19.30 -56.53 -10.08
C VAL A 453 18.21 -55.49 -9.94
N SER A 454 17.10 -55.75 -10.62
CA SER A 454 15.81 -55.11 -10.59
C SER A 454 14.99 -55.51 -9.36
N ALA A 455 14.26 -54.57 -8.79
CA ALA A 455 12.86 -54.72 -8.36
C ALA A 455 12.27 -53.32 -8.14
#